data_41ac89ff400d5ef86b23df224b56880f
#
_entry.id   41ac89ff400d5ef86b23df224b56880f
#
_cell.length_a   1.000
_cell.length_b   1.000
_cell.length_c   1.000
_cell.angle_alpha   90.00
_cell.angle_beta   90.00
_cell.angle_gamma   90.00
#
_symmetry.space_group_name_H-M   'P 1'
#
loop_
_entity.id
_entity.type
_entity.pdbx_description
1 polymer ?
#
loop_
_entity_poly.entity_id
_entity_poly.type
_entity_poly.pdbx_seq_one_letter_code
_entity_poly.pdbx_strand_id
1 'polypeptide(L)'
;MARCQVRELSPNVVSIDFQRRNLLADPLPCLDLPSLTDVAGTDIDLRPVWAGRTEYGQDWHVPLAGGHTLVAGASGAGKNSAMWCPLVSIAPAIRNGLVRVSGIDPKGMELAYGRRIFTRYAVTGTDALAVLDDLVDAMQARKAQFAGRVRMVPISTEYPLELLEFDEIGALTKYIDRKTRDAITERIALLTTQGRALGFTVRGYVQEPTKDTVPVRDLFPRRICLRVSTKSHVGMVLGDQAYERGAWANRITEAEAGVGYVFGKGIREPLRIRAGWVPDDTIKHLETFVTGPIKHDTAVLPFPTKPTDPQGSTHGGAA
;
A
#
# COMPACT_ATOMS: atom_id res chain seq x y z
N MET A 1 17.02 12.60 26.10
CA MET A 1 15.83 13.33 25.63
C MET A 1 15.72 13.02 24.15
N ALA A 2 14.65 12.38 23.71
CA ALA A 2 14.57 11.90 22.33
C ALA A 2 14.24 13.05 21.35
N ARG A 3 13.33 13.96 21.66
CA ARG A 3 12.96 15.08 20.80
C ARG A 3 12.26 16.18 21.59
N CYS A 4 12.54 17.44 21.23
CA CYS A 4 11.73 18.59 21.61
C CYS A 4 11.23 19.26 20.33
N GLN A 5 9.93 19.47 20.22
CA GLN A 5 9.32 20.20 19.12
C GLN A 5 8.57 21.41 19.66
N VAL A 6 8.89 22.57 19.12
CA VAL A 6 8.22 23.82 19.44
C VAL A 6 7.32 24.18 18.25
N ARG A 7 6.06 24.45 18.52
CA ARG A 7 5.07 24.84 17.51
C ARG A 7 4.39 26.13 17.91
N GLU A 8 4.31 27.06 17.02
CA GLU A 8 3.46 28.25 17.16
C GLU A 8 2.04 27.88 16.72
N LEU A 9 1.09 27.89 17.63
CA LEU A 9 -0.32 27.58 17.36
C LEU A 9 -1.12 28.84 16.97
N SER A 10 -0.75 29.98 17.52
CA SER A 10 -1.26 31.30 17.19
C SER A 10 -0.21 32.35 17.61
N PRO A 11 -0.36 33.64 17.26
CA PRO A 11 0.62 34.69 17.60
C PRO A 11 1.02 34.76 19.07
N ASN A 12 0.19 34.22 19.97
CA ASN A 12 0.42 34.28 21.42
C ASN A 12 0.43 32.92 22.09
N VAL A 13 0.41 31.80 21.32
CA VAL A 13 0.34 30.46 21.88
C VAL A 13 1.40 29.55 21.23
N VAL A 14 2.28 29.04 22.09
CA VAL A 14 3.33 28.08 21.69
C VAL A 14 3.07 26.76 22.39
N SER A 15 3.05 25.66 21.62
CA SER A 15 3.06 24.29 22.12
C SER A 15 4.50 23.78 22.13
N ILE A 16 4.90 23.18 23.23
CA ILE A 16 6.20 22.53 23.36
C ILE A 16 5.99 21.05 23.69
N ASP A 17 6.30 20.20 22.72
CA ASP A 17 6.17 18.75 22.86
C ASP A 17 7.53 18.12 23.23
N PHE A 18 7.57 17.47 24.39
CA PHE A 18 8.74 16.74 24.85
C PHE A 18 8.53 15.24 24.70
N GLN A 19 9.26 14.60 23.83
CA GLN A 19 9.32 13.15 23.76
C GLN A 19 10.45 12.61 24.65
N ARG A 20 10.10 11.86 25.69
CA ARG A 20 11.09 11.22 26.58
C ARG A 20 11.74 10.01 25.95
N ARG A 21 10.99 9.28 25.10
CA ARG A 21 11.43 8.07 24.40
C ARG A 21 11.19 8.24 22.90
N ASN A 22 12.12 7.72 22.11
CA ASN A 22 11.90 7.58 20.68
C ASN A 22 11.10 6.30 20.43
N LEU A 23 9.79 6.41 20.23
CA LEU A 23 8.90 5.28 19.96
C LEU A 23 9.15 4.62 18.59
N LEU A 24 9.98 5.25 17.75
CA LEU A 24 10.37 4.75 16.45
C LEU A 24 11.84 4.27 16.42
N ALA A 25 12.49 4.07 17.57
CA ALA A 25 13.90 3.68 17.63
C ALA A 25 14.10 2.24 17.15
N ASP A 26 13.24 1.34 17.62
CA ASP A 26 13.37 -0.09 17.33
C ASP A 26 12.55 -0.50 16.10
N PRO A 27 12.98 -1.52 15.32
CA PRO A 27 12.18 -2.08 14.25
C PRO A 27 10.79 -2.49 14.76
N LEU A 28 9.77 -2.09 14.02
CA LEU A 28 8.38 -2.43 14.30
C LEU A 28 8.01 -3.64 13.44
N PRO A 29 7.64 -4.79 13.98
CA PRO A 29 7.21 -5.92 13.16
C PRO A 29 5.94 -5.58 12.39
N CYS A 30 5.78 -6.13 11.18
CA CYS A 30 4.52 -6.09 10.44
C CYS A 30 3.44 -6.94 11.13
N LEU A 31 2.21 -6.89 10.61
CA LEU A 31 1.15 -7.76 11.10
C LEU A 31 1.51 -9.23 10.90
N ASP A 32 1.04 -10.07 11.81
CA ASP A 32 1.25 -11.50 11.74
C ASP A 32 0.24 -12.16 10.78
N LEU A 33 0.73 -12.82 9.73
CA LEU A 33 -0.11 -13.47 8.73
C LEU A 33 -1.06 -14.55 9.30
N PRO A 34 -0.65 -15.40 10.25
CA PRO A 34 -1.55 -16.32 10.94
C PRO A 34 -2.78 -15.63 11.55
N SER A 35 -2.61 -14.43 12.12
CA SER A 35 -3.73 -13.66 12.67
C SER A 35 -4.74 -13.17 11.63
N LEU A 36 -4.36 -13.18 10.35
CA LEU A 36 -5.20 -12.76 9.23
C LEU A 36 -5.92 -13.94 8.54
N THR A 37 -5.70 -15.18 8.98
CA THR A 37 -6.22 -16.39 8.30
C THR A 37 -7.75 -16.43 8.28
N ASP A 38 -8.38 -16.00 9.37
CA ASP A 38 -9.83 -16.02 9.54
C ASP A 38 -10.52 -14.71 9.13
N VAL A 39 -9.75 -13.74 8.65
CA VAL A 39 -10.30 -12.47 8.18
C VAL A 39 -10.86 -12.64 6.77
N ALA A 40 -12.15 -12.37 6.58
CA ALA A 40 -12.73 -12.35 5.25
C ALA A 40 -12.14 -11.20 4.43
N GLY A 41 -11.61 -11.51 3.25
CA GLY A 41 -10.95 -10.51 2.41
C GLY A 41 -11.87 -9.38 1.96
N THR A 42 -13.19 -9.61 1.92
CA THR A 42 -14.23 -8.63 1.61
C THR A 42 -14.45 -7.60 2.72
N ASP A 43 -14.07 -7.92 3.95
CA ASP A 43 -14.29 -7.06 5.12
C ASP A 43 -13.14 -6.09 5.37
N ILE A 44 -12.07 -6.18 4.57
CA ILE A 44 -10.91 -5.30 4.68
C ILE A 44 -11.21 -3.94 4.06
N ASP A 45 -11.17 -2.87 4.87
CA ASP A 45 -11.20 -1.51 4.35
C ASP A 45 -9.82 -1.14 3.76
N LEU A 46 -9.78 -0.96 2.45
CA LEU A 46 -8.58 -0.64 1.70
C LEU A 46 -8.15 0.84 1.82
N ARG A 47 -8.88 1.66 2.61
CA ARG A 47 -8.54 3.06 2.85
C ARG A 47 -7.64 3.25 4.07
N PRO A 48 -7.91 2.67 5.27
CA PRO A 48 -7.00 2.74 6.40
C PRO A 48 -6.18 1.45 6.54
N VAL A 49 -5.35 1.13 5.55
CA VAL A 49 -4.49 -0.07 5.61
C VAL A 49 -3.31 0.18 6.55
N TRP A 50 -3.13 -0.69 7.53
CA TRP A 50 -2.04 -0.57 8.49
C TRP A 50 -0.68 -0.68 7.77
N ALA A 51 0.22 0.26 8.07
CA ALA A 51 1.52 0.36 7.44
C ALA A 51 2.67 0.58 8.45
N GLY A 52 2.35 0.75 9.73
CA GLY A 52 3.36 0.99 10.74
C GLY A 52 2.87 1.82 11.92
N ARG A 53 3.75 2.69 12.46
CA ARG A 53 3.46 3.50 13.65
C ARG A 53 3.93 4.94 13.49
N THR A 54 3.21 5.85 14.12
CA THR A 54 3.59 7.26 14.22
C THR A 54 4.51 7.52 15.41
N GLU A 55 5.19 8.66 15.42
CA GLU A 55 6.04 9.11 16.54
C GLU A 55 5.26 9.28 17.86
N TYR A 56 3.93 9.37 17.80
CA TYR A 56 3.05 9.45 18.97
C TYR A 56 2.59 8.08 19.48
N GLY A 57 3.08 6.97 18.88
CA GLY A 57 2.71 5.61 19.26
C GLY A 57 1.40 5.12 18.68
N GLN A 58 0.74 5.92 17.86
CA GLN A 58 -0.48 5.55 17.15
C GLN A 58 -0.17 4.73 15.92
N ASP A 59 -1.11 3.90 15.49
CA ASP A 59 -1.00 3.19 14.22
C ASP A 59 -0.97 4.18 13.04
N TRP A 60 -0.07 3.90 12.12
CA TRP A 60 0.01 4.61 10.86
C TRP A 60 -0.64 3.80 9.75
N HIS A 61 -1.60 4.43 9.08
CA HIS A 61 -2.34 3.82 8.01
C HIS A 61 -2.06 4.52 6.68
N VAL A 62 -2.03 3.74 5.61
CA VAL A 62 -1.95 4.25 4.23
C VAL A 62 -3.19 3.79 3.46
N PRO A 63 -3.82 4.67 2.67
CA PRO A 63 -4.90 4.23 1.82
C PRO A 63 -4.33 3.59 0.54
N LEU A 64 -4.76 2.38 0.25
CA LEU A 64 -4.52 1.72 -1.03
C LEU A 64 -5.64 2.04 -2.03
N ALA A 65 -6.89 2.16 -1.56
CA ALA A 65 -7.97 2.66 -2.39
C ALA A 65 -8.08 4.19 -2.34
N GLY A 66 -8.38 4.81 -3.48
CA GLY A 66 -8.70 6.24 -3.55
C GLY A 66 -7.50 7.17 -3.66
N GLY A 67 -6.36 6.72 -4.20
CA GLY A 67 -5.26 7.60 -4.56
C GLY A 67 -3.90 6.92 -4.68
N HIS A 68 -2.98 7.62 -5.30
CA HIS A 68 -1.64 7.16 -5.63
C HIS A 68 -0.63 7.61 -4.59
N THR A 69 0.44 6.85 -4.39
CA THR A 69 1.47 7.14 -3.38
C THR A 69 2.86 7.06 -4.00
N LEU A 70 3.69 8.07 -3.77
CA LEU A 70 5.11 8.05 -4.08
C LEU A 70 5.90 7.91 -2.77
N VAL A 71 6.81 6.94 -2.73
CA VAL A 71 7.72 6.71 -1.62
C VAL A 71 9.14 7.01 -2.09
N ALA A 72 9.76 8.03 -1.53
CA ALA A 72 11.14 8.36 -1.81
C ALA A 72 12.06 7.97 -0.64
N GLY A 73 13.23 7.44 -0.95
CA GLY A 73 14.22 7.08 0.05
C GLY A 73 15.50 6.54 -0.57
N ALA A 74 16.63 6.88 0.02
CA ALA A 74 17.95 6.37 -0.37
C ALA A 74 18.02 4.84 -0.29
N SER A 75 19.10 4.24 -0.79
CA SER A 75 19.36 2.81 -0.58
C SER A 75 19.42 2.50 0.92
N GLY A 76 18.85 1.38 1.35
CA GLY A 76 18.76 1.00 2.76
C GLY A 76 17.81 1.86 3.62
N ALA A 77 17.04 2.78 3.04
CA ALA A 77 16.10 3.63 3.78
C ALA A 77 14.84 2.90 4.28
N GLY A 78 14.63 1.64 3.88
CA GLY A 78 13.46 0.85 4.27
C GLY A 78 12.26 0.96 3.31
N LYS A 79 12.51 1.28 2.03
CA LYS A 79 11.47 1.27 0.98
C LYS A 79 10.74 -0.07 0.90
N ASN A 80 11.47 -1.18 1.03
CA ASN A 80 10.95 -2.55 1.03
C ASN A 80 9.86 -2.73 2.10
N SER A 81 10.13 -2.30 3.32
CA SER A 81 9.12 -2.36 4.39
C SER A 81 7.90 -1.49 4.10
N ALA A 82 8.09 -0.29 3.56
CA ALA A 82 6.98 0.57 3.16
C ALA A 82 6.16 -0.02 1.99
N MET A 83 6.76 -0.90 1.19
CA MET A 83 6.13 -1.61 0.08
C MET A 83 5.37 -2.84 0.57
N TRP A 84 6.05 -3.75 1.25
CA TRP A 84 5.51 -5.04 1.63
C TRP A 84 4.54 -5.00 2.81
N CYS A 85 4.75 -4.10 3.79
CA CYS A 85 3.92 -4.06 4.98
C CYS A 85 2.42 -3.84 4.69
N PRO A 86 2.01 -2.89 3.82
CA PRO A 86 0.61 -2.79 3.42
C PRO A 86 0.09 -4.01 2.67
N LEU A 87 0.93 -4.70 1.87
CA LEU A 87 0.53 -5.94 1.18
C LEU A 87 0.27 -7.09 2.16
N VAL A 88 1.11 -7.21 3.22
CA VAL A 88 0.85 -8.14 4.33
C VAL A 88 -0.50 -7.83 4.98
N SER A 89 -0.77 -6.56 5.25
CA SER A 89 -2.00 -6.14 5.93
C SER A 89 -3.28 -6.42 5.14
N ILE A 90 -3.19 -6.50 3.80
CA ILE A 90 -4.33 -6.81 2.92
C ILE A 90 -4.25 -8.21 2.32
N ALA A 91 -3.41 -9.09 2.85
CA ALA A 91 -3.22 -10.44 2.32
C ALA A 91 -4.54 -11.20 2.06
N PRO A 92 -5.56 -11.19 2.95
CA PRO A 92 -6.85 -11.81 2.68
C PRO A 92 -7.59 -11.18 1.49
N ALA A 93 -7.52 -9.86 1.30
CA ALA A 93 -8.14 -9.18 0.17
C ALA A 93 -7.50 -9.56 -1.17
N ILE A 94 -6.17 -9.74 -1.20
CA ILE A 94 -5.46 -10.24 -2.39
C ILE A 94 -5.88 -11.69 -2.66
N ARG A 95 -5.84 -12.54 -1.64
CA ARG A 95 -6.21 -13.96 -1.75
C ARG A 95 -7.62 -14.15 -2.29
N ASN A 96 -8.58 -13.34 -1.83
CA ASN A 96 -9.99 -13.43 -2.22
C ASN A 96 -10.31 -12.66 -3.52
N GLY A 97 -9.32 -12.09 -4.20
CA GLY A 97 -9.50 -11.41 -5.47
C GLY A 97 -10.13 -10.01 -5.39
N LEU A 98 -10.28 -9.44 -4.18
CA LEU A 98 -10.71 -8.05 -4.00
C LEU A 98 -9.64 -7.04 -4.44
N VAL A 99 -8.37 -7.46 -4.38
CA VAL A 99 -7.20 -6.70 -4.85
C VAL A 99 -6.41 -7.55 -5.81
N ARG A 100 -6.09 -7.02 -6.98
CA ARG A 100 -5.12 -7.57 -7.93
C ARG A 100 -3.86 -6.74 -7.91
N VAL A 101 -2.72 -7.38 -7.70
CA VAL A 101 -1.45 -6.68 -7.60
C VAL A 101 -0.65 -6.91 -8.88
N SER A 102 -0.16 -5.83 -9.48
CA SER A 102 0.79 -5.85 -10.58
C SER A 102 2.13 -5.31 -10.10
N GLY A 103 3.25 -5.87 -10.57
CA GLY A 103 4.60 -5.48 -10.16
C GLY A 103 5.47 -5.05 -11.33
N ILE A 104 6.17 -3.93 -11.19
CA ILE A 104 7.26 -3.55 -12.10
C ILE A 104 8.51 -3.40 -11.25
N ASP A 105 9.52 -4.24 -11.53
CA ASP A 105 10.78 -4.31 -10.78
C ASP A 105 11.97 -4.32 -11.75
N PRO A 106 12.44 -3.16 -12.19
CA PRO A 106 13.50 -3.06 -13.19
C PRO A 106 14.84 -3.70 -12.76
N LYS A 107 15.03 -3.88 -11.46
CA LYS A 107 16.21 -4.55 -10.91
C LYS A 107 16.03 -6.06 -10.78
N GLY A 108 14.79 -6.56 -10.75
CA GLY A 108 14.45 -7.96 -10.56
C GLY A 108 14.85 -8.53 -9.20
N MET A 109 15.01 -7.67 -8.19
CA MET A 109 15.59 -8.06 -6.89
C MET A 109 14.59 -7.91 -5.75
N GLU A 110 13.65 -6.97 -5.85
CA GLU A 110 12.80 -6.61 -4.73
C GLU A 110 11.45 -7.34 -4.78
N LEU A 111 10.70 -7.15 -5.86
CA LEU A 111 9.39 -7.78 -6.01
C LEU A 111 9.52 -9.28 -6.37
N ALA A 112 10.68 -9.72 -6.83
CA ALA A 112 10.98 -11.11 -7.14
C ALA A 112 10.81 -12.05 -5.93
N TYR A 113 10.99 -11.55 -4.69
CA TYR A 113 10.78 -12.34 -3.47
C TYR A 113 9.35 -12.87 -3.33
N GLY A 114 8.34 -12.11 -3.77
CA GLY A 114 6.93 -12.49 -3.78
C GLY A 114 6.35 -12.58 -5.19
N ARG A 115 7.11 -13.06 -6.17
CA ARG A 115 6.77 -13.04 -7.60
C ARG A 115 5.36 -13.54 -7.91
N ARG A 116 4.91 -14.58 -7.24
CA ARG A 116 3.61 -15.23 -7.50
C ARG A 116 2.41 -14.46 -6.98
N ILE A 117 2.61 -13.41 -6.17
CA ILE A 117 1.56 -12.49 -5.72
C ILE A 117 1.07 -11.61 -6.89
N PHE A 118 1.97 -11.30 -7.82
CA PHE A 118 1.70 -10.37 -8.91
C PHE A 118 1.01 -11.06 -10.08
N THR A 119 -0.18 -10.60 -10.44
CA THR A 119 -0.92 -11.08 -11.62
C THR A 119 -0.24 -10.66 -12.92
N ARG A 120 0.43 -9.51 -12.92
CA ARG A 120 1.31 -9.01 -13.99
C ARG A 120 2.64 -8.62 -13.36
N TYR A 121 3.74 -8.95 -14.03
CA TYR A 121 5.08 -8.64 -13.52
C TYR A 121 6.06 -8.36 -14.64
N ALA A 122 6.80 -7.28 -14.52
CA ALA A 122 7.76 -6.84 -15.51
C ALA A 122 9.11 -6.47 -14.89
N VAL A 123 10.19 -6.78 -15.62
CA VAL A 123 11.58 -6.42 -15.27
C VAL A 123 12.19 -5.51 -16.33
N THR A 124 11.81 -5.69 -17.61
CA THR A 124 12.31 -4.88 -18.72
C THR A 124 11.41 -3.70 -19.03
N GLY A 125 11.93 -2.68 -19.72
CA GLY A 125 11.13 -1.53 -20.15
C GLY A 125 9.99 -1.92 -21.11
N THR A 126 10.22 -2.91 -21.97
CA THR A 126 9.19 -3.43 -22.89
C THR A 126 8.07 -4.12 -22.14
N ASP A 127 8.40 -5.02 -21.20
CA ASP A 127 7.40 -5.72 -20.41
C ASP A 127 6.66 -4.76 -19.47
N ALA A 128 7.37 -3.77 -18.91
CA ALA A 128 6.76 -2.72 -18.09
C ALA A 128 5.72 -1.90 -18.89
N LEU A 129 6.04 -1.56 -20.14
CA LEU A 129 5.10 -0.88 -21.02
C LEU A 129 3.87 -1.74 -21.30
N ALA A 130 4.05 -3.05 -21.56
CA ALA A 130 2.94 -3.98 -21.75
C ALA A 130 2.04 -4.07 -20.51
N VAL A 131 2.61 -4.17 -19.31
CA VAL A 131 1.84 -4.15 -18.05
C VAL A 131 1.05 -2.85 -17.87
N LEU A 132 1.65 -1.72 -18.21
CA LEU A 132 1.00 -0.41 -18.13
C LEU A 132 -0.10 -0.25 -19.18
N ASP A 133 0.09 -0.73 -20.40
CA ASP A 133 -0.93 -0.74 -21.46
C ASP A 133 -2.13 -1.58 -21.03
N ASP A 134 -1.92 -2.81 -20.52
CA ASP A 134 -2.98 -3.67 -19.98
C ASP A 134 -3.80 -2.97 -18.87
N LEU A 135 -3.12 -2.26 -17.96
CA LEU A 135 -3.80 -1.53 -16.89
C LEU A 135 -4.59 -0.32 -17.41
N VAL A 136 -4.06 0.39 -18.39
CA VAL A 136 -4.76 1.52 -19.03
C VAL A 136 -5.98 1.02 -19.79
N ASP A 137 -5.87 -0.07 -20.55
CA ASP A 137 -6.98 -0.66 -21.30
C ASP A 137 -8.09 -1.15 -20.35
N ALA A 138 -7.72 -1.85 -19.27
CA ALA A 138 -8.67 -2.27 -18.24
C ALA A 138 -9.36 -1.05 -17.58
N MET A 139 -8.62 0.03 -17.34
CA MET A 139 -9.17 1.28 -16.80
C MET A 139 -10.15 1.93 -17.75
N GLN A 140 -9.84 2.00 -19.06
CA GLN A 140 -10.72 2.59 -20.07
C GLN A 140 -11.99 1.75 -20.26
N ALA A 141 -11.89 0.42 -20.28
CA ALA A 141 -13.04 -0.48 -20.33
C ALA A 141 -13.97 -0.26 -19.13
N ARG A 142 -13.39 -0.20 -17.91
CA ARG A 142 -14.17 0.08 -16.68
C ARG A 142 -14.80 1.47 -16.72
N LYS A 143 -14.09 2.48 -17.22
CA LYS A 143 -14.60 3.83 -17.42
C LYS A 143 -15.80 3.84 -18.37
N ALA A 144 -15.72 3.16 -19.52
CA ALA A 144 -16.81 3.08 -20.49
C ALA A 144 -18.08 2.44 -19.87
N GLN A 145 -17.90 1.42 -19.03
CA GLN A 145 -19.00 0.73 -18.36
C GLN A 145 -19.72 1.60 -17.32
N PHE A 146 -18.96 2.41 -16.55
CA PHE A 146 -19.48 3.16 -15.40
C PHE A 146 -19.68 4.66 -15.64
N ALA A 147 -19.27 5.20 -16.81
CA ALA A 147 -19.42 6.62 -17.12
C ALA A 147 -20.87 7.09 -17.01
N GLY A 148 -21.10 8.15 -16.24
CA GLY A 148 -22.42 8.70 -16.00
C GLY A 148 -23.31 7.90 -15.03
N ARG A 149 -22.86 6.74 -14.53
CA ARG A 149 -23.63 5.89 -13.62
C ARG A 149 -23.21 6.06 -12.16
N VAL A 150 -21.90 6.13 -11.90
CA VAL A 150 -21.36 6.29 -10.55
C VAL A 150 -20.21 7.29 -10.54
N ARG A 151 -19.97 7.96 -9.41
CA ARG A 151 -18.82 8.85 -9.25
C ARG A 151 -17.53 8.11 -8.87
N MET A 152 -17.67 6.96 -8.20
CA MET A 152 -16.58 6.06 -7.85
C MET A 152 -17.09 4.62 -8.03
N VAL A 153 -16.32 3.81 -8.72
CA VAL A 153 -16.63 2.38 -8.90
C VAL A 153 -16.44 1.68 -7.57
N PRO A 154 -17.46 0.96 -7.06
CA PRO A 154 -17.32 0.12 -5.88
C PRO A 154 -16.28 -0.98 -6.11
N ILE A 155 -15.34 -1.13 -5.20
CA ILE A 155 -14.37 -2.21 -5.25
C ILE A 155 -15.08 -3.51 -4.83
N SER A 156 -14.96 -4.54 -5.66
CA SER A 156 -15.54 -5.86 -5.46
C SER A 156 -14.65 -6.90 -6.14
N THR A 157 -14.97 -8.18 -6.00
CA THR A 157 -14.26 -9.25 -6.72
C THR A 157 -14.49 -9.20 -8.23
N GLU A 158 -15.61 -8.62 -8.68
CA GLU A 158 -15.88 -8.37 -10.11
C GLU A 158 -15.09 -7.14 -10.62
N TYR A 159 -15.02 -6.10 -9.80
CA TYR A 159 -14.28 -4.86 -10.08
C TYR A 159 -13.20 -4.62 -9.01
N PRO A 160 -12.14 -5.45 -8.99
CA PRO A 160 -11.13 -5.38 -7.95
C PRO A 160 -10.35 -4.08 -7.98
N LEU A 161 -9.73 -3.73 -6.85
CA LEU A 161 -8.69 -2.74 -6.83
C LEU A 161 -7.50 -3.27 -7.65
N GLU A 162 -7.16 -2.58 -8.74
CA GLU A 162 -5.93 -2.82 -9.49
C GLU A 162 -4.82 -1.99 -8.85
N LEU A 163 -3.90 -2.66 -8.17
CA LEU A 163 -2.79 -2.06 -7.44
C LEU A 163 -1.49 -2.31 -8.18
N LEU A 164 -0.84 -1.25 -8.65
CA LEU A 164 0.50 -1.32 -9.25
C LEU A 164 1.56 -0.93 -8.21
N GLU A 165 2.46 -1.86 -7.92
CA GLU A 165 3.71 -1.62 -7.19
C GLU A 165 4.83 -1.43 -8.22
N PHE A 166 5.44 -0.24 -8.24
CA PHE A 166 6.48 0.08 -9.20
C PHE A 166 7.78 0.42 -8.47
N ASP A 167 8.64 -0.58 -8.31
CA ASP A 167 9.97 -0.35 -7.70
C ASP A 167 10.87 0.44 -8.65
N GLU A 168 11.55 1.43 -8.11
CA GLU A 168 12.50 2.31 -8.78
C GLU A 168 11.98 2.87 -10.13
N ILE A 169 10.91 3.68 -10.05
CA ILE A 169 10.35 4.37 -11.23
C ILE A 169 11.46 5.05 -12.07
N GLY A 170 12.45 5.66 -11.42
CA GLY A 170 13.56 6.34 -12.07
C GLY A 170 14.34 5.47 -13.06
N ALA A 171 14.39 4.16 -12.84
CA ALA A 171 15.09 3.26 -13.74
C ALA A 171 14.48 3.23 -15.14
N LEU A 172 13.15 3.36 -15.23
CA LEU A 172 12.41 3.32 -16.51
C LEU A 172 11.92 4.70 -16.99
N THR A 173 12.16 5.76 -16.21
CA THR A 173 11.81 7.13 -16.63
C THR A 173 13.03 8.01 -16.92
N LYS A 174 14.25 7.50 -16.70
CA LYS A 174 15.49 8.25 -16.94
C LYS A 174 16.52 7.46 -17.76
N TYR A 175 16.68 6.16 -17.52
CA TYR A 175 17.84 5.38 -17.99
C TYR A 175 17.55 4.42 -19.14
N ILE A 176 16.45 4.62 -19.86
CA ILE A 176 16.07 3.81 -21.04
C ILE A 176 15.93 4.71 -22.28
N ASP A 177 15.69 4.12 -23.44
CA ASP A 177 15.47 4.87 -24.68
C ASP A 177 14.28 5.83 -24.55
N ARG A 178 14.35 6.95 -25.29
CA ARG A 178 13.39 8.04 -25.18
C ARG A 178 11.94 7.61 -25.48
N LYS A 179 11.75 6.78 -26.52
CA LYS A 179 10.40 6.40 -26.97
C LYS A 179 9.69 5.58 -25.87
N THR A 180 10.37 4.57 -25.33
CA THR A 180 9.83 3.71 -24.26
C THR A 180 9.62 4.51 -22.98
N ARG A 181 10.56 5.38 -22.62
CA ARG A 181 10.44 6.28 -21.47
C ARG A 181 9.23 7.19 -21.55
N ASP A 182 9.03 7.87 -22.70
CA ASP A 182 7.94 8.82 -22.88
C ASP A 182 6.58 8.08 -22.86
N ALA A 183 6.51 6.87 -23.44
CA ALA A 183 5.33 6.01 -23.38
C ALA A 183 5.01 5.56 -21.95
N ILE A 184 5.99 5.07 -21.19
CA ILE A 184 5.82 4.67 -19.77
C ILE A 184 5.32 5.88 -18.95
N THR A 185 5.95 7.04 -19.13
CA THR A 185 5.58 8.27 -18.42
C THR A 185 4.13 8.66 -18.69
N GLU A 186 3.69 8.57 -19.94
CA GLU A 186 2.31 8.85 -20.36
C GLU A 186 1.32 7.88 -19.69
N ARG A 187 1.60 6.57 -19.66
CA ARG A 187 0.71 5.56 -19.03
C ARG A 187 0.58 5.79 -17.54
N ILE A 188 1.69 6.08 -16.86
CA ILE A 188 1.66 6.43 -15.42
C ILE A 188 0.81 7.69 -15.21
N ALA A 189 0.94 8.72 -16.07
CA ALA A 189 0.15 9.93 -15.99
C ALA A 189 -1.36 9.66 -16.19
N LEU A 190 -1.73 8.82 -17.15
CA LEU A 190 -3.13 8.39 -17.35
C LEU A 190 -3.68 7.66 -16.13
N LEU A 191 -2.97 6.66 -15.61
CA LEU A 191 -3.38 5.90 -14.42
C LEU A 191 -3.52 6.81 -13.21
N THR A 192 -2.58 7.73 -12.98
CA THR A 192 -2.59 8.60 -11.80
C THR A 192 -3.61 9.73 -11.87
N THR A 193 -4.00 10.18 -13.06
CA THR A 193 -5.00 11.24 -13.22
C THR A 193 -6.43 10.70 -13.27
N GLN A 194 -6.67 9.50 -13.80
CA GLN A 194 -8.01 8.96 -14.03
C GLN A 194 -8.35 7.75 -13.14
N GLY A 195 -7.34 7.00 -12.66
CA GLY A 195 -7.51 5.71 -12.00
C GLY A 195 -8.25 5.76 -10.65
N ARG A 196 -8.11 6.87 -9.91
CA ARG A 196 -8.65 6.99 -8.54
C ARG A 196 -10.12 6.60 -8.42
N ALA A 197 -10.96 7.11 -9.30
CA ALA A 197 -12.41 6.88 -9.25
C ALA A 197 -12.80 5.51 -9.82
N LEU A 198 -11.88 4.87 -10.54
CA LEU A 198 -12.09 3.63 -11.26
C LEU A 198 -11.48 2.41 -10.53
N GLY A 199 -10.93 2.58 -9.33
CA GLY A 199 -10.31 1.50 -8.57
C GLY A 199 -8.92 1.09 -9.09
N PHE A 200 -8.14 2.06 -9.60
CA PHE A 200 -6.74 1.85 -9.98
C PHE A 200 -5.83 2.70 -9.09
N THR A 201 -4.80 2.09 -8.55
CA THR A 201 -3.83 2.76 -7.66
C THR A 201 -2.41 2.43 -8.10
N VAL A 202 -1.58 3.46 -8.17
CA VAL A 202 -0.14 3.34 -8.42
C VAL A 202 0.61 3.69 -7.13
N ARG A 203 1.49 2.80 -6.70
CA ARG A 203 2.48 3.06 -5.66
C ARG A 203 3.86 2.98 -6.28
N GLY A 204 4.52 4.11 -6.33
CA GLY A 204 5.82 4.24 -6.94
C GLY A 204 6.91 4.45 -5.91
N TYR A 205 8.09 3.87 -6.15
CA TYR A 205 9.25 3.97 -5.28
C TYR A 205 10.41 4.59 -6.05
N VAL A 206 11.18 5.43 -5.37
CA VAL A 206 12.29 6.13 -6.02
C VAL A 206 13.42 6.41 -5.02
N GLN A 207 14.66 6.35 -5.51
CA GLN A 207 15.84 6.75 -4.72
C GLN A 207 16.13 8.24 -4.90
N GLU A 208 16.06 8.75 -6.11
CA GLU A 208 16.30 10.15 -6.47
C GLU A 208 15.00 10.83 -6.90
N PRO A 209 14.36 11.65 -6.04
CA PRO A 209 13.04 12.23 -6.32
C PRO A 209 13.11 13.51 -7.17
N THR A 210 14.05 13.62 -8.11
CA THR A 210 14.17 14.79 -8.98
C THR A 210 13.09 14.79 -10.08
N LYS A 211 12.79 15.93 -10.70
CA LYS A 211 11.86 16.01 -11.85
C LYS A 211 12.37 15.22 -13.05
N ASP A 212 13.67 15.18 -13.24
CA ASP A 212 14.28 14.42 -14.34
C ASP A 212 14.14 12.91 -14.14
N THR A 213 14.16 12.48 -12.88
CA THR A 213 14.00 11.06 -12.53
C THR A 213 12.54 10.63 -12.47
N VAL A 214 11.65 11.48 -11.94
CA VAL A 214 10.21 11.21 -11.85
C VAL A 214 9.43 12.42 -12.39
N PRO A 215 9.26 12.53 -13.70
CA PRO A 215 8.53 13.66 -14.32
C PRO A 215 7.10 13.81 -13.81
N VAL A 216 6.45 12.68 -13.49
CA VAL A 216 5.06 12.59 -13.04
C VAL A 216 4.88 12.68 -11.52
N ARG A 217 5.92 12.98 -10.73
CA ARG A 217 5.86 12.97 -9.26
C ARG A 217 4.74 13.85 -8.69
N ASP A 218 4.38 14.92 -9.37
CA ASP A 218 3.34 15.86 -8.93
C ASP A 218 1.92 15.29 -9.08
N LEU A 219 1.77 14.20 -9.82
CA LEU A 219 0.52 13.45 -9.95
C LEU A 219 0.28 12.47 -8.79
N PHE A 220 1.28 12.26 -7.92
CA PHE A 220 1.14 11.47 -6.71
C PHE A 220 0.69 12.35 -5.55
N PRO A 221 -0.58 12.29 -5.16
CA PRO A 221 -1.13 13.17 -4.14
C PRO A 221 -0.67 12.82 -2.71
N ARG A 222 -0.15 11.61 -2.51
CA ARG A 222 0.43 11.17 -1.23
C ARG A 222 1.90 10.89 -1.43
N ARG A 223 2.70 11.42 -0.53
CA ARG A 223 4.15 11.30 -0.61
C ARG A 223 4.70 10.94 0.75
N ILE A 224 5.60 9.97 0.74
CA ILE A 224 6.33 9.50 1.92
C ILE A 224 7.80 9.73 1.64
N CYS A 225 8.48 10.45 2.53
CA CYS A 225 9.91 10.71 2.45
C CYS A 225 10.61 9.92 3.56
N LEU A 226 11.17 8.77 3.22
CA LEU A 226 12.08 8.03 4.09
C LEU A 226 13.45 8.74 4.12
N ARG A 227 14.48 8.11 4.71
CA ARG A 227 15.83 8.68 4.71
C ARG A 227 16.28 9.06 3.29
N VAL A 228 16.69 10.31 3.12
CA VAL A 228 17.25 10.86 1.88
C VAL A 228 18.59 11.53 2.15
N SER A 229 19.40 11.70 1.11
CA SER A 229 20.78 12.19 1.27
C SER A 229 20.87 13.70 1.52
N THR A 230 19.93 14.49 1.02
CA THR A 230 20.01 15.96 1.05
C THR A 230 18.74 16.62 1.52
N LYS A 231 18.85 17.84 2.07
CA LYS A 231 17.71 18.70 2.41
C LYS A 231 16.82 18.98 1.19
N SER A 232 17.41 19.19 0.01
CA SER A 232 16.65 19.48 -1.21
C SER A 232 15.72 18.34 -1.61
N HIS A 233 16.12 17.07 -1.40
CA HIS A 233 15.27 15.93 -1.67
C HIS A 233 14.00 15.93 -0.79
N VAL A 234 14.09 16.40 0.46
CA VAL A 234 12.89 16.53 1.33
C VAL A 234 11.87 17.48 0.72
N GLY A 235 12.30 18.67 0.26
CA GLY A 235 11.45 19.63 -0.41
C GLY A 235 10.87 19.09 -1.73
N MET A 236 11.67 18.36 -2.51
CA MET A 236 11.23 17.74 -3.76
C MET A 236 10.11 16.70 -3.53
N VAL A 237 10.12 16.00 -2.41
CA VAL A 237 9.11 14.98 -2.07
C VAL A 237 7.91 15.59 -1.37
N LEU A 238 8.13 16.32 -0.28
CA LEU A 238 7.06 16.75 0.64
C LEU A 238 6.62 18.21 0.41
N GLY A 239 7.32 18.95 -0.45
CA GLY A 239 7.09 20.38 -0.69
C GLY A 239 8.08 21.26 0.05
N ASP A 240 8.28 22.48 -0.46
CA ASP A 240 9.37 23.37 -0.06
C ASP A 240 9.37 23.74 1.43
N GLN A 241 8.20 23.84 2.04
CA GLN A 241 8.07 24.20 3.46
C GLN A 241 8.25 23.01 4.43
N ALA A 242 8.28 21.78 3.91
CA ALA A 242 8.28 20.58 4.77
C ALA A 242 9.50 20.52 5.70
N TYR A 243 10.65 20.89 5.18
CA TYR A 243 11.90 20.85 5.96
C TYR A 243 11.89 21.87 7.12
N GLU A 244 11.47 23.09 6.88
CA GLU A 244 11.38 24.18 7.87
C GLU A 244 10.34 23.86 8.94
N ARG A 245 9.31 23.07 8.60
CA ARG A 245 8.29 22.57 9.53
C ARG A 245 8.71 21.29 10.26
N GLY A 246 9.95 20.80 10.09
CA GLY A 246 10.52 19.69 10.87
C GLY A 246 10.57 18.34 10.17
N ALA A 247 10.32 18.23 8.86
CA ALA A 247 10.55 17.01 8.10
C ALA A 247 12.05 16.81 7.80
N TRP A 248 12.84 16.38 8.77
CA TRP A 248 14.29 16.26 8.65
C TRP A 248 14.72 14.86 8.16
N ALA A 249 14.17 14.41 7.03
CA ALA A 249 14.43 13.08 6.51
C ALA A 249 15.90 12.82 6.12
N ASN A 250 16.67 13.87 5.83
CA ASN A 250 18.13 13.79 5.59
C ASN A 250 18.96 13.60 6.86
N ARG A 251 18.35 13.70 8.04
CA ARG A 251 19.01 13.46 9.35
C ARG A 251 18.68 12.08 9.93
N ILE A 252 17.85 11.30 9.27
CA ILE A 252 17.55 9.92 9.64
C ILE A 252 18.81 9.09 9.38
N THR A 253 19.21 8.29 10.37
CA THR A 253 20.41 7.45 10.31
C THR A 253 20.11 6.12 9.58
N GLU A 254 21.16 5.38 9.22
CA GLU A 254 21.01 4.07 8.58
C GLU A 254 20.36 3.02 9.51
N ALA A 255 20.60 3.13 10.80
CA ALA A 255 19.98 2.25 11.81
C ALA A 255 18.46 2.46 11.93
N GLU A 256 17.94 3.59 11.45
CA GLU A 256 16.53 3.94 11.47
C GLU A 256 15.80 3.57 10.15
N ALA A 257 16.19 2.48 9.49
CA ALA A 257 15.49 2.02 8.29
C ALA A 257 13.98 1.89 8.52
N GLY A 258 13.18 2.35 7.55
CA GLY A 258 11.72 2.42 7.64
C GLY A 258 11.19 3.70 8.29
N VAL A 259 12.03 4.50 8.94
CA VAL A 259 11.63 5.82 9.47
C VAL A 259 11.56 6.84 8.33
N GLY A 260 10.55 7.70 8.39
CA GLY A 260 10.32 8.74 7.40
C GLY A 260 9.33 9.79 7.87
N TYR A 261 8.90 10.61 6.94
CA TYR A 261 7.93 11.68 7.16
C TYR A 261 6.81 11.63 6.12
N VAL A 262 5.61 11.94 6.57
CA VAL A 262 4.45 12.25 5.73
C VAL A 262 4.01 13.69 5.98
N PHE A 263 3.58 14.39 4.92
CA PHE A 263 3.14 15.77 5.01
C PHE A 263 2.16 16.11 3.87
N GLY A 264 1.28 17.08 4.09
CA GLY A 264 0.26 17.51 3.13
C GLY A 264 -1.08 16.78 3.31
N LYS A 265 -2.06 17.08 2.46
CA LYS A 265 -3.43 16.49 2.46
C LYS A 265 -4.07 16.35 3.85
N GLY A 266 -4.24 17.46 4.56
CA GLY A 266 -4.88 17.46 5.89
C GLY A 266 -3.91 17.24 7.06
N ILE A 267 -2.65 16.91 6.79
CA ILE A 267 -1.59 16.87 7.80
C ILE A 267 -0.96 18.27 7.84
N ARG A 268 -1.23 19.02 8.91
CA ARG A 268 -0.77 20.41 9.06
C ARG A 268 0.74 20.51 9.32
N GLU A 269 1.28 19.54 10.06
CA GLU A 269 2.68 19.45 10.43
C GLU A 269 3.27 18.12 9.95
N PRO A 270 4.54 18.04 9.55
CA PRO A 270 5.15 16.77 9.18
C PRO A 270 5.05 15.76 10.31
N LEU A 271 4.46 14.62 10.00
CA LEU A 271 4.31 13.51 10.92
C LEU A 271 5.44 12.51 10.68
N ARG A 272 6.22 12.22 11.71
CA ARG A 272 7.26 11.20 11.66
C ARG A 272 6.62 9.82 11.86
N ILE A 273 6.98 8.89 10.99
CA ILE A 273 6.44 7.53 10.96
C ILE A 273 7.58 6.51 10.88
N ARG A 274 7.25 5.26 11.22
CA ARG A 274 8.08 4.11 10.89
C ARG A 274 7.21 3.04 10.24
N ALA A 275 7.64 2.55 9.07
CA ALA A 275 7.01 1.43 8.40
C ALA A 275 7.24 0.13 9.18
N GLY A 276 6.23 -0.76 9.16
CA GLY A 276 6.35 -2.09 9.73
C GLY A 276 7.40 -2.89 8.96
N TRP A 277 8.36 -3.46 9.67
CA TRP A 277 9.43 -4.25 9.09
C TRP A 277 8.92 -5.60 8.61
N VAL A 278 9.25 -5.93 7.36
CA VAL A 278 8.86 -7.19 6.71
C VAL A 278 10.13 -7.93 6.34
N PRO A 279 10.50 -9.01 7.04
CA PRO A 279 11.61 -9.87 6.67
C PRO A 279 11.28 -10.71 5.42
N ASP A 280 12.31 -11.19 4.73
CA ASP A 280 12.18 -11.97 3.49
C ASP A 280 11.32 -13.23 3.67
N ASP A 281 11.45 -13.91 4.82
CA ASP A 281 10.63 -15.09 5.13
C ASP A 281 9.14 -14.73 5.23
N THR A 282 8.80 -13.55 5.73
CA THR A 282 7.41 -13.07 5.77
C THR A 282 6.87 -12.83 4.36
N ILE A 283 7.70 -12.35 3.42
CA ILE A 283 7.29 -12.21 2.01
C ILE A 283 7.00 -13.58 1.40
N LYS A 284 7.81 -14.61 1.70
CA LYS A 284 7.56 -15.99 1.25
C LYS A 284 6.30 -16.60 1.87
N HIS A 285 6.03 -16.31 3.13
CA HIS A 285 4.79 -16.71 3.78
C HIS A 285 3.59 -15.99 3.17
N LEU A 286 3.70 -14.68 2.87
CA LEU A 286 2.67 -13.92 2.16
C LEU A 286 2.38 -14.52 0.79
N GLU A 287 3.41 -14.83 0.01
CA GLU A 287 3.26 -15.50 -1.29
C GLU A 287 2.48 -16.81 -1.15
N THR A 288 2.86 -17.65 -0.19
CA THR A 288 2.19 -18.93 0.08
C THR A 288 0.75 -18.72 0.55
N PHE A 289 0.50 -17.75 1.42
CA PHE A 289 -0.82 -17.42 1.90
C PHE A 289 -1.76 -16.98 0.78
N VAL A 290 -1.29 -16.10 -0.10
CA VAL A 290 -2.08 -15.53 -1.21
C VAL A 290 -2.35 -16.57 -2.29
N THR A 291 -1.36 -17.44 -2.61
CA THR A 291 -1.48 -18.41 -3.71
C THR A 291 -1.94 -19.79 -3.26
N GLY A 292 -2.04 -20.03 -1.97
CA GLY A 292 -2.49 -21.30 -1.40
C GLY A 292 -4.00 -21.53 -1.60
N PRO A 293 -4.47 -22.77 -1.47
CA PRO A 293 -5.89 -23.09 -1.59
C PRO A 293 -6.68 -22.33 -0.52
N ILE A 294 -7.83 -21.76 -0.93
CA ILE A 294 -8.79 -21.17 0.01
C ILE A 294 -9.39 -22.33 0.80
N LYS A 295 -9.13 -22.43 2.09
CA LYS A 295 -9.87 -23.35 2.96
C LYS A 295 -11.27 -22.76 3.08
N HIS A 296 -12.20 -23.27 2.26
CA HIS A 296 -13.61 -23.10 2.57
C HIS A 296 -13.86 -23.93 3.83
N ASP A 297 -14.16 -23.29 4.92
CA ASP A 297 -14.71 -23.95 6.09
C ASP A 297 -16.13 -24.38 5.69
N THR A 298 -16.22 -25.57 5.12
CA THR A 298 -17.47 -26.28 4.91
C THR A 298 -17.87 -26.86 6.27
N ALA A 299 -18.17 -26.00 7.22
CA ALA A 299 -19.08 -26.37 8.30
C ALA A 299 -20.47 -26.50 7.64
N VAL A 300 -20.68 -27.61 6.99
CA VAL A 300 -22.05 -28.11 6.71
C VAL A 300 -22.68 -28.33 8.09
N LEU A 301 -23.41 -27.33 8.56
CA LEU A 301 -24.30 -27.52 9.69
C LEU A 301 -25.22 -28.69 9.29
N PRO A 302 -25.26 -29.82 10.03
CA PRO A 302 -26.18 -30.89 9.71
C PRO A 302 -27.60 -30.33 9.80
N PHE A 303 -28.37 -30.49 8.73
CA PHE A 303 -29.79 -30.15 8.75
C PHE A 303 -30.42 -30.81 9.96
N PRO A 304 -31.23 -30.09 10.75
CA PRO A 304 -31.96 -30.71 11.84
C PRO A 304 -32.84 -31.80 11.25
N THR A 305 -32.59 -33.07 11.58
CA THR A 305 -33.46 -34.19 11.28
C THR A 305 -34.77 -33.94 11.99
N LYS A 306 -35.89 -33.96 11.23
CA LYS A 306 -37.24 -33.90 11.78
C LYS A 306 -37.40 -34.92 12.92
N PRO A 307 -38.06 -34.55 14.04
CA PRO A 307 -38.41 -35.52 15.06
C PRO A 307 -39.29 -36.63 14.43
N THR A 308 -38.87 -37.88 14.58
CA THR A 308 -39.71 -39.03 14.30
C THR A 308 -40.83 -39.05 15.34
N ASP A 309 -42.08 -38.92 14.89
CA ASP A 309 -43.26 -39.13 15.70
C ASP A 309 -43.20 -40.53 16.39
N PRO A 310 -43.40 -40.63 17.68
CA PRO A 310 -43.55 -41.92 18.32
C PRO A 310 -44.91 -42.49 17.91
N GLN A 311 -44.88 -43.55 17.12
CA GLN A 311 -46.06 -44.30 16.73
C GLN A 311 -46.82 -44.85 17.93
N GLY A 312 -48.11 -44.75 17.75
CA GLY A 312 -49.15 -45.04 18.65
C GLY A 312 -49.15 -46.45 19.30
N SER A 313 -49.48 -46.44 20.53
CA SER A 313 -49.88 -47.58 21.31
C SER A 313 -51.23 -48.09 20.80
N THR A 314 -51.25 -49.29 20.22
CA THR A 314 -52.41 -50.11 20.02
C THR A 314 -52.93 -50.57 21.37
N HIS A 315 -54.13 -50.15 21.74
CA HIS A 315 -54.93 -50.83 22.75
C HIS A 315 -55.98 -51.76 22.03
N GLY A 316 -55.66 -53.03 22.11
CA GLY A 316 -56.66 -54.06 21.96
C GLY A 316 -57.48 -54.15 23.27
N GLY A 317 -58.75 -53.98 23.15
CA GLY A 317 -59.72 -54.27 24.23
C GLY A 317 -60.67 -55.33 23.78
N ALA A 318 -60.70 -56.43 24.52
CA ALA A 318 -61.68 -57.50 24.40
C ALA A 318 -62.85 -57.25 25.37
N ALA A 319 -63.98 -57.71 24.96
CA ALA A 319 -65.23 -58.03 25.59
C ALA A 319 -66.41 -57.15 25.18
#